data_9d4f4e87bbf7a546f9fb93ad9bfdaccd
#
_entry.id   9d4f4e87bbf7a546f9fb93ad9bfdaccd
#
_cell.length_a   1.000
_cell.length_b   1.000
_cell.length_c   1.000
_cell.angle_alpha   90.00
_cell.angle_beta   90.00
_cell.angle_gamma   90.00
#
_symmetry.space_group_name_H-M   'P 1'
#
loop_
_entity.id
_entity.type
_entity.pdbx_description
1 polymer ?
#
loop_
_entity_poly.entity_id
_entity_poly.type
_entity_poly.pdbx_seq_one_letter_code
_entity_poly.pdbx_strand_id
1 'polypeptide(L)'
;IRDSYILVPGEAPQSATDTLVSLAKSMGFGTIKYCTQQKHDRMIAYTSQIPHVLACAYVMSPRCDEHSGFSAGSYRDVSRVARINAELWADLFLANREELADETEELVRNIERIRAAVAKNDRAELVALLSSAREKKEKFG
;
A
#
# COMPACT_ATOMS: atom_id res chain seq x y z
N ILE A 1 -21.09 -1.43 -3.53
CA ILE A 1 -20.31 -2.43 -4.30
C ILE A 1 -19.18 -2.91 -3.38
N ARG A 2 -19.13 -4.20 -3.18
CA ARG A 2 -18.04 -4.82 -2.44
C ARG A 2 -16.90 -5.12 -3.41
N ASP A 3 -15.71 -4.90 -2.91
CA ASP A 3 -14.47 -5.17 -3.66
C ASP A 3 -14.29 -6.67 -3.97
N SER A 4 -13.12 -7.05 -4.37
CA SER A 4 -12.81 -8.44 -4.69
C SER A 4 -12.65 -9.28 -3.42
N TYR A 5 -13.13 -10.52 -3.46
CA TYR A 5 -12.75 -11.56 -2.52
C TYR A 5 -11.52 -12.28 -3.07
N ILE A 6 -10.40 -12.22 -2.34
CA ILE A 6 -9.14 -12.85 -2.76
C ILE A 6 -9.10 -14.25 -2.17
N LEU A 7 -8.87 -15.25 -3.01
CA LEU A 7 -8.79 -16.65 -2.62
C LEU A 7 -7.40 -17.21 -2.96
N VAL A 8 -6.76 -17.76 -1.94
CA VAL A 8 -5.45 -18.42 -2.05
C VAL A 8 -5.68 -19.90 -1.72
N PRO A 9 -6.05 -20.75 -2.69
CA PRO A 9 -6.47 -22.11 -2.43
C PRO A 9 -5.34 -23.02 -1.93
N GLY A 10 -4.08 -22.75 -2.31
CA GLY A 10 -2.96 -23.65 -1.99
C GLY A 10 -3.24 -25.07 -2.44
N GLU A 11 -3.08 -26.02 -1.52
CA GLU A 11 -3.37 -27.44 -1.73
C GLU A 11 -4.78 -27.85 -1.24
N ALA A 12 -5.64 -26.89 -0.96
CA ALA A 12 -6.99 -27.17 -0.48
C ALA A 12 -7.81 -27.93 -1.55
N PRO A 13 -8.67 -28.88 -1.14
CA PRO A 13 -9.52 -29.60 -2.07
C PRO A 13 -10.52 -28.65 -2.75
N GLN A 14 -10.88 -28.95 -4.00
CA GLN A 14 -11.79 -28.13 -4.80
C GLN A 14 -13.12 -27.85 -4.08
N SER A 15 -13.65 -28.82 -3.35
CA SER A 15 -14.90 -28.66 -2.59
C SER A 15 -14.83 -27.55 -1.51
N ALA A 16 -13.68 -27.38 -0.86
CA ALA A 16 -13.47 -26.30 0.10
C ALA A 16 -13.44 -24.94 -0.63
N THR A 17 -12.75 -24.88 -1.76
CA THR A 17 -12.70 -23.69 -2.61
C THR A 17 -14.09 -23.29 -3.10
N ASP A 18 -14.90 -24.25 -3.57
CA ASP A 18 -16.26 -24.03 -4.06
C ASP A 18 -17.18 -23.51 -2.93
N THR A 19 -17.00 -24.05 -1.72
CA THR A 19 -17.75 -23.59 -0.55
C THR A 19 -17.45 -22.14 -0.23
N LEU A 20 -16.17 -21.75 -0.20
CA LEU A 20 -15.76 -20.36 0.06
C LEU A 20 -16.22 -19.41 -1.04
N VAL A 21 -16.17 -19.83 -2.30
CA VAL A 21 -16.69 -19.03 -3.43
C VAL A 21 -18.19 -18.82 -3.29
N SER A 22 -18.95 -19.84 -2.94
CA SER A 22 -20.40 -19.74 -2.73
C SER A 22 -20.72 -18.81 -1.57
N LEU A 23 -19.99 -18.91 -0.48
CA LEU A 23 -20.11 -18.01 0.67
C LEU A 23 -19.80 -16.56 0.29
N ALA A 24 -18.68 -16.31 -0.37
CA ALA A 24 -18.30 -14.97 -0.80
C ALA A 24 -19.36 -14.34 -1.72
N LYS A 25 -19.91 -15.10 -2.65
CA LYS A 25 -21.02 -14.65 -3.52
C LYS A 25 -22.28 -14.33 -2.72
N SER A 26 -22.65 -15.17 -1.75
CA SER A 26 -23.82 -14.91 -0.88
C SER A 26 -23.64 -13.65 -0.01
N MET A 27 -22.39 -13.30 0.33
CA MET A 27 -22.05 -12.06 1.04
C MET A 27 -22.02 -10.82 0.14
N GLY A 28 -22.22 -10.97 -1.18
CA GLY A 28 -22.31 -9.88 -2.14
C GLY A 28 -20.98 -9.43 -2.74
N PHE A 29 -19.92 -10.25 -2.66
CA PHE A 29 -18.68 -9.99 -3.43
C PHE A 29 -18.93 -10.20 -4.92
N GLY A 30 -18.68 -9.15 -5.73
CA GLY A 30 -18.90 -9.19 -7.18
C GLY A 30 -17.79 -9.90 -7.94
N THR A 31 -16.58 -9.94 -7.37
CA THR A 31 -15.41 -10.52 -8.00
C THR A 31 -14.72 -11.51 -7.07
N ILE A 32 -14.38 -12.68 -7.59
CA ILE A 32 -13.51 -13.66 -6.89
C ILE A 32 -12.17 -13.67 -7.63
N LYS A 33 -11.10 -13.36 -6.92
CA LYS A 33 -9.75 -13.30 -7.47
C LYS A 33 -8.89 -14.41 -6.89
N TYR A 34 -8.41 -15.30 -7.75
CA TYR A 34 -7.49 -16.36 -7.35
C TYR A 34 -6.06 -15.91 -7.49
N CYS A 35 -5.22 -16.25 -6.53
CA CYS A 35 -3.78 -16.03 -6.62
C CYS A 35 -3.00 -17.07 -5.81
N THR A 36 -1.69 -17.13 -6.03
CA THR A 36 -0.76 -17.86 -5.16
C THR A 36 -0.51 -17.08 -3.87
N GLN A 37 -0.04 -17.77 -2.84
CA GLN A 37 0.36 -17.13 -1.58
C GLN A 37 1.39 -16.03 -1.82
N GLN A 38 2.46 -16.32 -2.54
CA GLN A 38 3.50 -15.34 -2.84
C GLN A 38 2.95 -14.09 -3.53
N LYS A 39 2.04 -14.25 -4.51
CA LYS A 39 1.42 -13.11 -5.17
C LYS A 39 0.51 -12.32 -4.22
N HIS A 40 -0.23 -13.02 -3.36
CA HIS A 40 -1.05 -12.39 -2.32
C HIS A 40 -0.17 -11.51 -1.42
N ASP A 41 0.88 -12.09 -0.85
CA ASP A 41 1.72 -11.45 0.14
C ASP A 41 2.43 -10.21 -0.45
N ARG A 42 2.95 -10.30 -1.68
CA ARG A 42 3.50 -9.15 -2.42
C ARG A 42 2.47 -8.06 -2.65
N MET A 43 1.27 -8.43 -3.08
CA MET A 43 0.22 -7.43 -3.33
C MET A 43 -0.29 -6.78 -2.04
N ILE A 44 -0.37 -7.53 -0.93
CA ILE A 44 -0.72 -6.98 0.39
C ILE A 44 0.38 -6.05 0.91
N ALA A 45 1.64 -6.39 0.71
CA ALA A 45 2.74 -5.47 1.01
C ALA A 45 2.53 -4.12 0.31
N TYR A 46 2.32 -4.13 -1.00
CA TYR A 46 2.16 -2.92 -1.79
C TYR A 46 0.87 -2.15 -1.49
N THR A 47 -0.29 -2.83 -1.46
CA THR A 47 -1.60 -2.15 -1.42
C THR A 47 -2.09 -1.80 -0.01
N SER A 48 -1.60 -2.52 1.01
CA SER A 48 -2.04 -2.37 2.39
C SER A 48 -0.93 -1.93 3.33
N GLN A 49 0.21 -2.60 3.32
CA GLN A 49 1.26 -2.37 4.32
C GLN A 49 2.09 -1.12 4.01
N ILE A 50 2.53 -0.92 2.77
CA ILE A 50 3.27 0.30 2.36
C ILE A 50 2.54 1.60 2.67
N PRO A 51 1.23 1.76 2.45
CA PRO A 51 0.51 2.96 2.88
C PRO A 51 0.64 3.25 4.37
N HIS A 52 0.66 2.22 5.23
CA HIS A 52 0.84 2.39 6.66
C HIS A 52 2.30 2.74 7.02
N VAL A 53 3.28 2.09 6.38
CA VAL A 53 4.70 2.45 6.54
C VAL A 53 4.93 3.91 6.16
N LEU A 54 4.43 4.33 5.00
CA LEU A 54 4.54 5.70 4.52
C LEU A 54 3.90 6.70 5.48
N ALA A 55 2.67 6.44 5.93
CA ALA A 55 1.96 7.30 6.85
C ALA A 55 2.68 7.44 8.20
N CYS A 56 3.14 6.31 8.77
CA CYS A 56 3.89 6.31 10.02
C CYS A 56 5.21 7.09 9.87
N ALA A 57 5.99 6.82 8.82
CA ALA A 57 7.23 7.52 8.55
C ALA A 57 7.02 9.03 8.36
N TYR A 58 5.93 9.41 7.69
CA TYR A 58 5.58 10.81 7.46
C TYR A 58 5.28 11.57 8.75
N VAL A 59 4.47 11.00 9.65
CA VAL A 59 4.13 11.67 10.92
C VAL A 59 5.24 11.61 11.97
N MET A 60 6.26 10.77 11.79
CA MET A 60 7.46 10.78 12.64
C MET A 60 8.36 11.99 12.42
N SER A 61 8.07 12.84 11.42
CA SER A 61 8.77 14.10 11.25
C SER A 61 8.56 15.03 12.44
N PRO A 62 9.61 15.74 12.95
CA PRO A 62 9.46 16.75 13.99
C PRO A 62 8.46 17.85 13.63
N ARG A 63 8.21 18.09 12.36
CA ARG A 63 7.22 19.05 11.86
C ARG A 63 5.77 18.64 12.17
N CYS A 64 5.55 17.37 12.51
CA CYS A 64 4.23 16.91 12.92
C CYS A 64 3.72 17.65 14.17
N ASP A 65 4.59 18.03 15.07
CA ASP A 65 4.21 18.75 16.29
C ASP A 65 3.80 20.22 16.03
N GLU A 66 4.19 20.77 14.88
CA GLU A 66 4.01 22.17 14.51
C GLU A 66 2.95 22.39 13.42
N HIS A 67 2.33 21.32 12.88
CA HIS A 67 1.50 21.42 11.67
C HIS A 67 0.14 22.11 11.88
N SER A 68 -0.28 22.35 13.12
CA SER A 68 -1.59 22.93 13.41
C SER A 68 -1.76 24.29 12.74
N GLY A 69 -2.87 24.47 12.02
CA GLY A 69 -3.15 25.68 11.23
C GLY A 69 -2.51 25.70 9.83
N PHE A 70 -1.55 24.80 9.53
CA PHE A 70 -0.92 24.71 8.20
C PHE A 70 -1.39 23.50 7.41
N SER A 71 -2.00 22.52 8.07
CA SER A 71 -2.41 21.27 7.42
C SER A 71 -3.79 21.38 6.76
N ALA A 72 -3.93 20.78 5.59
CA ALA A 72 -5.16 20.69 4.81
C ALA A 72 -5.45 19.21 4.39
N GLY A 73 -6.25 19.02 3.34
CA GLY A 73 -6.69 17.71 2.87
C GLY A 73 -5.54 16.74 2.64
N SER A 74 -4.51 17.15 1.91
CA SER A 74 -3.37 16.29 1.54
C SER A 74 -2.66 15.69 2.77
N TYR A 75 -2.42 16.49 3.81
CA TYR A 75 -1.86 15.99 5.06
C TYR A 75 -2.77 14.93 5.69
N ARG A 76 -4.06 15.25 5.79
CA ARG A 76 -5.07 14.38 6.42
C ARG A 76 -5.19 13.05 5.68
N ASP A 77 -5.22 13.09 4.35
CA ASP A 77 -5.38 11.90 3.53
C ASP A 77 -4.18 10.95 3.66
N VAL A 78 -2.95 11.48 3.67
CA VAL A 78 -1.74 10.68 3.83
C VAL A 78 -1.58 10.17 5.27
N SER A 79 -1.79 11.03 6.28
CA SER A 79 -1.51 10.70 7.68
C SER A 79 -2.61 9.87 8.36
N ARG A 80 -3.80 9.79 7.78
CA ARG A 80 -4.99 9.16 8.38
C ARG A 80 -4.75 7.75 8.90
N VAL A 81 -4.03 6.95 8.14
CA VAL A 81 -3.77 5.54 8.48
C VAL A 81 -2.61 5.34 9.46
N ALA A 82 -1.93 6.42 9.88
CA ALA A 82 -0.93 6.36 10.95
C ALA A 82 -1.56 6.20 12.36
N ARG A 83 -2.89 6.34 12.50
CA ARG A 83 -3.61 5.92 13.71
C ARG A 83 -3.72 4.42 13.74
N ILE A 84 -2.70 3.78 14.23
CA ILE A 84 -2.44 2.36 14.09
C ILE A 84 -2.44 1.65 15.46
N ASN A 85 -2.91 0.41 15.54
CA ASN A 85 -2.63 -0.44 16.66
C ASN A 85 -1.20 -1.00 16.47
N ALA A 86 -0.24 -0.48 17.22
CA ALA A 86 1.18 -0.75 17.00
C ALA A 86 1.53 -2.24 17.14
N GLU A 87 1.00 -2.91 18.15
CA GLU A 87 1.26 -4.35 18.39
C GLU A 87 0.75 -5.20 17.22
N LEU A 88 -0.53 -5.02 16.86
CA LEU A 88 -1.12 -5.75 15.74
C LEU A 88 -0.35 -5.54 14.43
N TRP A 89 0.01 -4.29 14.13
CA TRP A 89 0.68 -3.99 12.88
C TRP A 89 2.14 -4.41 12.86
N ALA A 90 2.81 -4.45 14.01
CA ALA A 90 4.13 -5.05 14.12
C ALA A 90 4.08 -6.54 13.75
N ASP A 91 3.11 -7.28 14.28
CA ASP A 91 2.92 -8.70 13.94
C ASP A 91 2.62 -8.88 12.44
N LEU A 92 1.72 -8.06 11.86
CA LEU A 92 1.38 -8.13 10.44
C LEU A 92 2.59 -7.79 9.53
N PHE A 93 3.40 -6.82 9.90
CA PHE A 93 4.61 -6.47 9.15
C PHE A 93 5.65 -7.58 9.21
N LEU A 94 5.86 -8.17 10.39
CA LEU A 94 6.81 -9.25 10.57
C LEU A 94 6.35 -10.56 9.91
N ALA A 95 5.04 -10.82 9.86
CA ALA A 95 4.49 -11.98 9.16
C ALA A 95 4.73 -11.92 7.64
N ASN A 96 4.87 -10.72 7.06
CA ASN A 96 5.13 -10.49 5.64
C ASN A 96 6.45 -9.73 5.40
N ARG A 97 7.45 -9.97 6.23
CA ARG A 97 8.66 -9.16 6.34
C ARG A 97 9.46 -9.05 5.03
N GLU A 98 9.56 -10.14 4.28
CA GLU A 98 10.39 -10.19 3.07
C GLU A 98 9.80 -9.31 1.97
N GLU A 99 8.54 -9.53 1.60
CA GLU A 99 7.85 -8.74 0.59
C GLU A 99 7.67 -7.28 1.02
N LEU A 100 7.43 -7.03 2.32
CA LEU A 100 7.32 -5.66 2.83
C LEU A 100 8.68 -4.92 2.83
N ALA A 101 9.77 -5.61 3.15
CA ALA A 101 11.11 -5.02 3.10
C ALA A 101 11.47 -4.62 1.66
N ASP A 102 11.22 -5.49 0.69
CA ASP A 102 11.48 -5.23 -0.73
C ASP A 102 10.66 -4.04 -1.26
N GLU A 103 9.37 -3.99 -0.96
CA GLU A 103 8.50 -2.89 -1.36
C GLU A 103 8.88 -1.57 -0.65
N THR A 104 9.31 -1.64 0.60
CA THR A 104 9.79 -0.46 1.35
C THR A 104 11.09 0.07 0.73
N GLU A 105 12.01 -0.80 0.34
CA GLU A 105 13.24 -0.41 -0.34
C GLU A 105 12.95 0.28 -1.69
N GLU A 106 12.00 -0.24 -2.46
CA GLU A 106 11.58 0.40 -3.71
C GLU A 106 10.95 1.78 -3.48
N LEU A 107 10.11 1.92 -2.43
CA LEU A 107 9.56 3.21 -2.04
C LEU A 107 10.65 4.20 -1.66
N VAL A 108 11.64 3.79 -0.87
CA VAL A 108 12.78 4.62 -0.47
C VAL A 108 13.58 5.06 -1.70
N ARG A 109 13.88 4.16 -2.64
CA ARG A 109 14.54 4.51 -3.91
C ARG A 109 13.78 5.58 -4.69
N ASN A 110 12.48 5.47 -4.78
CA ASN A 110 11.64 6.45 -5.49
C ASN A 110 11.60 7.80 -4.76
N ILE A 111 11.51 7.81 -3.44
CA ILE A 111 11.59 9.04 -2.63
C ILE A 111 12.96 9.70 -2.83
N GLU A 112 14.05 8.94 -2.83
CA GLU A 112 15.40 9.45 -3.00
C GLU A 112 15.63 10.09 -4.39
N ARG A 113 15.05 9.52 -5.45
CA ARG A 113 15.09 10.11 -6.80
C ARG A 113 14.39 11.48 -6.82
N ILE A 114 13.22 11.59 -6.23
CA ILE A 114 12.50 12.86 -6.12
C ILE A 114 13.31 13.85 -5.27
N ARG A 115 13.82 13.42 -4.12
CA ARG A 115 14.66 14.22 -3.24
C ARG A 115 15.89 14.77 -3.98
N ALA A 116 16.57 13.92 -4.74
CA ALA A 116 17.77 14.30 -5.49
C ALA A 116 17.46 15.35 -6.56
N ALA A 117 16.36 15.19 -7.31
CA ALA A 117 15.92 16.17 -8.30
C ALA A 117 15.59 17.52 -7.64
N VAL A 118 14.89 17.51 -6.50
CA VAL A 118 14.61 18.73 -5.73
C VAL A 118 15.88 19.40 -5.26
N ALA A 119 16.82 18.65 -4.64
CA ALA A 119 18.06 19.18 -4.09
C ALA A 119 18.97 19.80 -5.17
N LYS A 120 18.95 19.24 -6.39
CA LYS A 120 19.71 19.76 -7.54
C LYS A 120 18.99 20.88 -8.30
N ASN A 121 17.77 21.25 -7.88
CA ASN A 121 16.90 22.16 -8.62
C ASN A 121 16.66 21.69 -10.09
N ASP A 122 16.65 20.38 -10.31
CA ASP A 122 16.47 19.77 -11.63
C ASP A 122 14.98 19.66 -11.96
N ARG A 123 14.48 20.73 -12.55
CA ARG A 123 13.06 20.81 -12.96
C ARG A 123 12.70 19.76 -14.03
N ALA A 124 13.60 19.46 -14.95
CA ALA A 124 13.31 18.53 -16.04
C ALA A 124 13.13 17.11 -15.51
N GLU A 125 14.05 16.63 -14.68
CA GLU A 125 13.96 15.32 -14.03
C GLU A 125 12.73 15.24 -13.11
N LEU A 126 12.45 16.30 -12.34
CA LEU A 126 11.29 16.33 -11.45
C LEU A 126 9.97 16.19 -12.24
N VAL A 127 9.84 16.92 -13.36
CA VAL A 127 8.67 16.81 -14.25
C VAL A 127 8.53 15.40 -14.80
N ALA A 128 9.63 14.78 -15.23
CA ALA A 128 9.62 13.41 -15.76
C ALA A 128 9.14 12.40 -14.71
N LEU A 129 9.66 12.47 -13.49
CA LEU A 129 9.26 11.60 -12.38
C LEU A 129 7.77 11.74 -12.03
N LEU A 130 7.29 12.96 -11.88
CA LEU A 130 5.89 13.24 -11.52
C LEU A 130 4.93 12.86 -12.65
N SER A 131 5.32 13.07 -13.92
CA SER A 131 4.52 12.64 -15.08
C SER A 131 4.39 11.13 -15.15
N SER A 132 5.49 10.40 -14.93
CA SER A 132 5.47 8.94 -14.88
C SER A 132 4.54 8.41 -13.76
N ALA A 133 4.55 9.03 -12.59
CA ALA A 133 3.66 8.67 -11.49
C ALA A 133 2.19 8.92 -11.86
N ARG A 134 1.87 10.07 -12.47
CA ARG A 134 0.53 10.40 -12.96
C ARG A 134 0.03 9.38 -13.98
N GLU A 135 0.83 9.07 -15.00
CA GLU A 135 0.47 8.11 -16.05
C GLU A 135 0.18 6.70 -15.47
N LYS A 136 0.98 6.25 -14.52
CA LYS A 136 0.71 5.00 -13.80
C LYS A 136 -0.62 5.06 -13.05
N LYS A 137 -0.92 6.16 -12.36
CA LYS A 137 -2.17 6.33 -11.62
C LYS A 137 -3.38 6.37 -12.57
N GLU A 138 -3.28 7.06 -13.69
CA GLU A 138 -4.35 7.12 -14.72
C GLU A 138 -4.62 5.75 -15.36
N LYS A 139 -3.57 4.95 -15.55
CA LYS A 139 -3.68 3.61 -16.18
C LYS A 139 -4.20 2.53 -15.23
N PHE A 140 -3.86 2.58 -13.95
CA PHE A 140 -4.08 1.49 -13.01
C PHE A 140 -4.85 1.88 -11.74
N GLY A 141 -5.25 3.13 -11.60
CA GLY A 141 -5.81 3.69 -10.38
C GLY A 141 -7.33 3.81 -10.30
#